data_c590a9edb5dc15248ef7f779b2cf0246
#
_entry.id   c590a9edb5dc15248ef7f779b2cf0246
#
_cell.length_a   1.000
_cell.length_b   1.000
_cell.length_c   1.000
_cell.angle_alpha   90.00
_cell.angle_beta   90.00
_cell.angle_gamma   90.00
#
_symmetry.space_group_name_H-M   'P 1'
#
loop_
_entity.id
_entity.type
_entity.pdbx_description
1 polymer ?
#
loop_
_entity_poly.entity_id
_entity_poly.type
_entity_poly.pdbx_seq_one_letter_code
_entity_poly.pdbx_strand_id
1 'polypeptide(L)'
;MRKQLFSMMLCLGAVGGASFVTPMPAMAAVAQDQVITVKGHVVDDQGEPLIGATVKTKDAKTGAVTDLDGNFEIRVKANATLFVSYLGYKEREIAVRGRAIIESIQLSADNQVLDQVVVVGYGTQKKADLTGSVSIVNAEELKKVSNSNISTMLEGKVAGVQITSDGQPGADPSVRIRGIGSFGSTAPLYVIDGVPMGTTIRDFSPNDIETIQILKDASAGAIYGSRAANGVVIITTKNGKKDQPLKVNYSGYFGVDQIPGDVYDVMNADQYSNYLGQACKNSNTPLPGGYKMGEDGMYHFQDETNTDWFDEVFKTGIRQNHNVALSGGSSHST
;
A
#
# COMPACT_ATOMS: atom_id res chain seq x y z
N MET A 1 -23.27 -54.65 -12.37
CA MET A 1 -23.30 -56.11 -12.37
C MET A 1 -22.72 -56.59 -11.09
N ARG A 2 -23.63 -57.17 -10.33
CA ARG A 2 -23.54 -58.51 -9.73
C ARG A 2 -22.46 -58.65 -8.66
N LYS A 3 -22.67 -59.04 -7.48
CA LYS A 3 -23.66 -59.78 -6.72
C LYS A 3 -22.96 -60.13 -5.41
N GLN A 4 -23.55 -59.87 -4.25
CA GLN A 4 -24.21 -60.90 -3.42
C GLN A 4 -23.23 -61.92 -2.78
N LEU A 5 -23.26 -62.17 -1.60
CA LEU A 5 -24.21 -62.71 -0.62
C LEU A 5 -23.60 -63.93 0.09
N PHE A 6 -24.05 -64.20 1.31
CA PHE A 6 -24.10 -65.50 2.02
C PHE A 6 -22.85 -65.88 2.86
N SER A 7 -22.92 -66.30 4.06
CA SER A 7 -23.95 -67.06 4.83
C SER A 7 -23.39 -67.28 6.23
N MET A 8 -24.03 -67.03 7.29
CA MET A 8 -24.85 -67.85 8.17
C MET A 8 -24.37 -69.31 8.38
N MET A 9 -24.07 -69.66 9.64
CA MET A 9 -24.44 -70.92 10.39
C MET A 9 -23.50 -71.12 11.57
N LEU A 10 -23.92 -70.97 12.76
CA LEU A 10 -24.62 -71.91 13.68
C LEU A 10 -23.76 -73.04 14.23
N CYS A 11 -23.55 -73.07 15.51
CA CYS A 11 -23.78 -74.16 16.48
C CYS A 11 -23.14 -73.86 17.83
N LEU A 12 -23.89 -73.64 18.80
CA LEU A 12 -24.35 -74.44 19.93
C LEU A 12 -23.25 -75.10 20.78
N GLY A 13 -23.24 -74.72 22.05
CA GLY A 13 -22.98 -75.67 23.14
C GLY A 13 -22.06 -75.19 24.24
N ALA A 14 -22.58 -74.98 25.35
CA ALA A 14 -22.34 -75.42 26.73
C ALA A 14 -22.12 -74.32 27.76
N VAL A 15 -23.13 -74.16 28.51
CA VAL A 15 -23.36 -73.99 29.98
C VAL A 15 -22.10 -73.93 30.84
N GLY A 16 -21.98 -72.85 31.62
CA GLY A 16 -21.08 -72.76 32.77
C GLY A 16 -20.85 -71.37 33.34
N GLY A 17 -21.55 -71.07 34.48
CA GLY A 17 -21.05 -70.09 35.45
C GLY A 17 -21.48 -68.60 35.24
N ALA A 18 -22.67 -68.27 35.72
CA ALA A 18 -23.10 -66.89 35.87
C ALA A 18 -22.33 -66.19 37.01
N SER A 19 -21.49 -65.21 36.64
CA SER A 19 -21.13 -64.16 37.56
C SER A 19 -21.62 -62.86 36.92
N PHE A 20 -22.75 -62.37 37.44
CA PHE A 20 -23.29 -61.06 37.12
C PHE A 20 -22.33 -59.96 37.62
N VAL A 21 -21.40 -59.49 36.84
CA VAL A 21 -20.73 -58.20 37.01
C VAL A 21 -21.61 -57.21 36.29
N THR A 22 -22.40 -56.46 36.99
CA THR A 22 -23.09 -55.28 36.47
C THR A 22 -22.03 -54.24 36.00
N PRO A 23 -22.02 -53.83 34.76
CA PRO A 23 -21.19 -52.67 34.41
C PRO A 23 -21.80 -51.45 35.09
N MET A 24 -21.08 -50.84 36.04
CA MET A 24 -21.38 -49.50 36.49
C MET A 24 -21.31 -48.59 35.24
N PRO A 25 -22.32 -47.77 34.98
CA PRO A 25 -22.19 -46.75 33.98
C PRO A 25 -21.04 -45.83 34.40
N ALA A 26 -19.96 -45.79 33.59
CA ALA A 26 -18.97 -44.74 33.68
C ALA A 26 -19.73 -43.44 33.46
N MET A 27 -20.03 -42.71 34.54
CA MET A 27 -20.46 -41.33 34.44
C MET A 27 -19.31 -40.59 33.74
N ALA A 28 -19.48 -40.38 32.43
CA ALA A 28 -18.69 -39.38 31.72
C ALA A 28 -18.93 -38.07 32.50
N ALA A 29 -17.92 -37.64 33.23
CA ALA A 29 -17.92 -36.34 33.85
C ALA A 29 -18.13 -35.31 32.71
N VAL A 30 -19.35 -34.84 32.58
CA VAL A 30 -19.64 -33.65 31.77
C VAL A 30 -18.79 -32.55 32.41
N ALA A 31 -17.71 -32.21 31.78
CA ALA A 31 -16.90 -31.06 32.17
C ALA A 31 -17.84 -29.85 32.06
N GLN A 32 -18.44 -29.49 33.19
CA GLN A 32 -19.20 -28.25 33.28
C GLN A 32 -18.25 -27.14 32.93
N ASP A 33 -18.62 -26.36 31.90
CA ASP A 33 -17.98 -25.13 31.50
C ASP A 33 -18.04 -24.12 32.66
N GLN A 34 -17.22 -24.35 33.70
CA GLN A 34 -17.15 -23.44 34.85
C GLN A 34 -16.56 -22.13 34.36
N VAL A 35 -17.35 -21.07 34.42
CA VAL A 35 -16.89 -19.71 34.23
C VAL A 35 -16.21 -19.26 35.53
N ILE A 36 -14.95 -18.91 35.44
CA ILE A 36 -14.15 -18.40 36.56
C ILE A 36 -13.77 -16.96 36.32
N THR A 37 -13.60 -16.21 37.38
CA THR A 37 -13.03 -14.88 37.33
C THR A 37 -11.52 -15.01 37.47
N VAL A 38 -10.80 -14.54 36.44
CA VAL A 38 -9.32 -14.54 36.39
C VAL A 38 -8.86 -13.14 36.66
N LYS A 39 -7.96 -13.00 37.64
CA LYS A 39 -7.24 -11.76 37.94
C LYS A 39 -5.75 -11.93 37.58
N GLY A 40 -5.13 -10.87 37.10
CA GLY A 40 -3.72 -10.89 36.76
C GLY A 40 -3.12 -9.50 36.67
N HIS A 41 -1.82 -9.45 36.53
CA HIS A 41 -1.04 -8.23 36.45
C HIS A 41 -0.18 -8.28 35.18
N VAL A 42 -0.18 -7.21 34.40
CA VAL A 42 0.58 -7.10 33.15
C VAL A 42 1.71 -6.09 33.32
N VAL A 43 2.94 -6.52 33.02
CA VAL A 43 4.15 -5.71 33.14
C VAL A 43 4.98 -5.77 31.86
N ASP A 44 5.88 -4.82 31.69
CA ASP A 44 6.88 -4.82 30.63
C ASP A 44 8.15 -5.64 30.95
N ASP A 45 9.17 -5.56 30.11
CA ASP A 45 10.45 -6.24 30.32
C ASP A 45 11.25 -5.71 31.53
N GLN A 46 10.93 -4.51 32.03
CA GLN A 46 11.57 -3.86 33.17
C GLN A 46 10.79 -4.06 34.46
N GLY A 47 9.59 -4.68 34.37
CA GLY A 47 8.69 -4.90 35.50
C GLY A 47 7.76 -3.72 35.78
N GLU A 48 7.68 -2.73 34.90
CA GLU A 48 6.74 -1.61 35.02
C GLU A 48 5.32 -2.02 34.60
N PRO A 49 4.27 -1.56 35.31
CA PRO A 49 2.90 -1.91 34.98
C PRO A 49 2.44 -1.31 33.65
N LEU A 50 1.83 -2.10 32.79
CA LEU A 50 1.30 -1.65 31.52
C LEU A 50 -0.17 -1.25 31.64
N ILE A 51 -0.42 0.06 31.63
CA ILE A 51 -1.76 0.67 31.73
C ILE A 51 -2.46 0.59 30.38
N GLY A 52 -3.70 0.10 30.34
CA GLY A 52 -4.50 0.06 29.13
C GLY A 52 -4.19 -1.12 28.19
N ALA A 53 -3.46 -2.13 28.68
CA ALA A 53 -3.26 -3.36 27.93
C ALA A 53 -4.58 -4.11 27.76
N THR A 54 -4.83 -4.65 26.59
CA THR A 54 -6.07 -5.36 26.26
C THR A 54 -5.91 -6.87 26.50
N VAL A 55 -6.77 -7.45 27.30
CA VAL A 55 -6.85 -8.88 27.59
C VAL A 55 -8.13 -9.42 26.98
N LYS A 56 -8.06 -10.33 26.01
CA LYS A 56 -9.22 -10.89 25.30
C LYS A 56 -9.14 -12.41 25.21
N THR A 57 -10.29 -13.07 25.06
CA THR A 57 -10.34 -14.49 24.71
C THR A 57 -10.24 -14.70 23.20
N LYS A 58 -9.89 -15.91 22.76
CA LYS A 58 -9.79 -16.28 21.33
C LYS A 58 -11.04 -15.92 20.54
N ASP A 59 -12.22 -16.03 21.13
CA ASP A 59 -13.50 -15.75 20.48
C ASP A 59 -13.85 -14.25 20.46
N ALA A 60 -12.98 -13.38 21.00
CA ALA A 60 -13.15 -11.92 21.12
C ALA A 60 -14.49 -11.45 21.76
N LYS A 61 -15.25 -12.36 22.38
CA LYS A 61 -16.56 -12.05 23.01
C LYS A 61 -16.42 -11.46 24.41
N THR A 62 -15.28 -11.69 25.06
CA THR A 62 -15.01 -11.21 26.40
C THR A 62 -13.64 -10.57 26.42
N GLY A 63 -13.55 -9.34 26.90
CA GLY A 63 -12.30 -8.58 27.01
C GLY A 63 -12.30 -7.74 28.28
N ALA A 64 -11.10 -7.45 28.79
CA ALA A 64 -10.82 -6.53 29.87
C ALA A 64 -9.63 -5.64 29.50
N VAL A 65 -9.49 -4.51 30.17
CA VAL A 65 -8.37 -3.58 30.00
C VAL A 65 -7.68 -3.42 31.36
N THR A 66 -6.36 -3.34 31.38
CA THR A 66 -5.60 -3.15 32.63
C THR A 66 -5.80 -1.74 33.20
N ASP A 67 -5.84 -1.67 34.54
CA ASP A 67 -5.93 -0.43 35.31
C ASP A 67 -4.57 0.31 35.42
N LEU A 68 -4.51 1.36 36.26
CA LEU A 68 -3.32 2.18 36.48
C LEU A 68 -2.13 1.40 37.08
N ASP A 69 -2.41 0.31 37.76
CA ASP A 69 -1.41 -0.57 38.36
C ASP A 69 -1.16 -1.83 37.50
N GLY A 70 -1.67 -1.86 36.25
CA GLY A 70 -1.49 -2.99 35.35
C GLY A 70 -2.35 -4.21 35.67
N ASN A 71 -3.32 -4.13 36.60
CA ASN A 71 -4.16 -5.25 36.97
C ASN A 71 -5.36 -5.37 36.04
N PHE A 72 -5.83 -6.61 35.81
CA PHE A 72 -7.04 -6.88 35.06
C PHE A 72 -7.89 -7.94 35.78
N GLU A 73 -9.20 -7.88 35.51
CA GLU A 73 -10.15 -8.88 35.94
C GLU A 73 -11.06 -9.27 34.79
N ILE A 74 -11.11 -10.56 34.44
CA ILE A 74 -11.89 -11.08 33.33
C ILE A 74 -12.61 -12.36 33.66
N ARG A 75 -13.88 -12.49 33.23
CA ARG A 75 -14.69 -13.72 33.42
C ARG A 75 -14.57 -14.60 32.19
N VAL A 76 -13.99 -15.77 32.33
CA VAL A 76 -13.73 -16.71 31.25
C VAL A 76 -13.97 -18.16 31.65
N LYS A 77 -14.09 -19.05 30.69
CA LYS A 77 -14.13 -20.50 30.94
C LYS A 77 -12.81 -20.98 31.54
N ALA A 78 -12.84 -21.94 32.42
CA ALA A 78 -11.65 -22.49 33.10
C ALA A 78 -10.57 -22.97 32.14
N ASN A 79 -10.93 -23.41 30.93
CA ASN A 79 -10.01 -23.86 29.88
C ASN A 79 -9.74 -22.80 28.80
N ALA A 80 -10.12 -21.54 29.03
CA ALA A 80 -9.90 -20.47 28.05
C ALA A 80 -8.42 -20.12 27.89
N THR A 81 -8.09 -19.60 26.71
CA THR A 81 -6.80 -18.97 26.44
C THR A 81 -7.01 -17.47 26.34
N LEU A 82 -6.20 -16.73 27.07
CA LEU A 82 -6.17 -15.27 27.07
C LEU A 82 -5.08 -14.79 26.10
N PHE A 83 -5.42 -13.78 25.33
CA PHE A 83 -4.51 -13.03 24.48
C PHE A 83 -4.34 -11.65 25.10
N VAL A 84 -3.11 -11.33 25.47
CA VAL A 84 -2.76 -10.04 26.06
C VAL A 84 -1.97 -9.26 25.02
N SER A 85 -2.47 -8.08 24.66
CA SER A 85 -1.86 -7.19 23.65
C SER A 85 -1.81 -5.77 24.16
N TYR A 86 -0.70 -5.08 23.82
CA TYR A 86 -0.50 -3.67 24.09
C TYR A 86 0.25 -3.02 22.92
N LEU A 87 -0.01 -1.75 22.67
CA LEU A 87 0.62 -1.03 21.56
C LEU A 87 2.15 -0.97 21.75
N GLY A 88 2.90 -1.50 20.79
CA GLY A 88 4.36 -1.58 20.86
C GLY A 88 4.91 -2.82 21.57
N TYR A 89 4.08 -3.79 21.92
CA TYR A 89 4.49 -5.04 22.56
C TYR A 89 3.97 -6.26 21.80
N LYS A 90 4.69 -7.38 21.86
CA LYS A 90 4.28 -8.65 21.27
C LYS A 90 3.07 -9.22 21.98
N GLU A 91 2.04 -9.62 21.23
CA GLU A 91 0.89 -10.33 21.78
C GLU A 91 1.35 -11.63 22.45
N ARG A 92 0.90 -11.86 23.69
CA ARG A 92 1.22 -13.05 24.45
C ARG A 92 -0.04 -13.90 24.71
N GLU A 93 0.11 -15.18 24.44
CA GLU A 93 -0.96 -16.16 24.64
C GLU A 93 -0.76 -16.89 25.98
N ILE A 94 -1.81 -16.99 26.81
CA ILE A 94 -1.76 -17.58 28.14
C ILE A 94 -2.96 -18.49 28.34
N ALA A 95 -2.71 -19.78 28.61
CA ALA A 95 -3.74 -20.73 28.96
C ALA A 95 -4.11 -20.59 30.45
N VAL A 96 -5.39 -20.36 30.72
CA VAL A 96 -5.93 -20.18 32.09
C VAL A 96 -5.78 -21.43 32.92
N ARG A 97 -6.11 -22.61 32.37
CA ARG A 97 -5.99 -23.91 33.02
C ARG A 97 -6.63 -23.96 34.42
N GLY A 98 -7.79 -23.31 34.58
CA GLY A 98 -8.51 -23.29 35.87
C GLY A 98 -7.91 -22.39 36.96
N ARG A 99 -6.87 -21.61 36.67
CA ARG A 99 -6.23 -20.68 37.61
C ARG A 99 -7.06 -19.41 37.72
N ALA A 100 -7.43 -19.04 38.94
CA ALA A 100 -8.14 -17.77 39.21
C ALA A 100 -7.19 -16.57 39.29
N ILE A 101 -5.91 -16.81 39.55
CA ILE A 101 -4.90 -15.75 39.66
C ILE A 101 -3.73 -16.08 38.73
N ILE A 102 -3.30 -15.09 37.94
CA ILE A 102 -2.11 -15.13 37.10
C ILE A 102 -1.17 -14.03 37.63
N GLU A 103 -0.12 -14.41 38.33
CA GLU A 103 0.69 -13.49 39.13
C GLU A 103 1.31 -12.37 38.34
N SER A 104 1.91 -12.65 37.18
CA SER A 104 2.53 -11.64 36.32
C SER A 104 2.58 -12.10 34.87
N ILE A 105 2.17 -11.24 33.98
CA ILE A 105 2.23 -11.42 32.55
C ILE A 105 3.22 -10.38 31.99
N GLN A 106 4.43 -10.82 31.72
CA GLN A 106 5.44 -9.97 31.12
C GLN A 106 5.25 -9.92 29.61
N LEU A 107 5.07 -8.73 29.06
CA LEU A 107 5.07 -8.49 27.62
C LEU A 107 6.44 -8.02 27.19
N SER A 108 7.00 -8.64 26.17
CA SER A 108 8.23 -8.17 25.55
C SER A 108 7.91 -7.06 24.55
N ALA A 109 8.66 -5.97 24.61
CA ALA A 109 8.54 -4.92 23.62
C ALA A 109 8.60 -5.53 22.22
N ASP A 110 7.61 -5.20 21.39
CA ASP A 110 7.66 -5.57 19.99
C ASP A 110 8.66 -4.64 19.31
N ASN A 111 9.93 -5.01 19.41
CA ASN A 111 11.01 -4.38 18.65
C ASN A 111 10.92 -4.70 17.15
N GLN A 112 9.78 -5.16 16.69
CA GLN A 112 9.33 -4.94 15.32
C GLN A 112 8.85 -3.47 15.12
N VAL A 113 9.59 -2.51 15.62
CA VAL A 113 9.93 -1.35 14.79
C VAL A 113 10.54 -2.01 13.58
N LEU A 114 9.73 -2.19 12.57
CA LEU A 114 10.07 -2.73 11.28
C LEU A 114 11.56 -2.52 11.07
N ASP A 115 12.34 -3.59 11.13
CA ASP A 115 13.71 -3.60 10.62
C ASP A 115 13.55 -3.29 9.12
N GLN A 116 13.22 -2.03 8.83
CA GLN A 116 13.15 -1.54 7.46
C GLN A 116 14.56 -1.65 6.93
N VAL A 117 14.77 -2.73 6.22
CA VAL A 117 16.02 -2.94 5.49
C VAL A 117 16.00 -1.97 4.33
N VAL A 118 17.02 -1.14 4.28
CA VAL A 118 17.23 -0.14 3.23
C VAL A 118 18.29 -0.69 2.28
N VAL A 119 18.01 -0.67 1.00
CA VAL A 119 19.04 -0.97 -0.01
C VAL A 119 19.96 0.25 -0.12
N VAL A 120 21.20 0.10 0.22
CA VAL A 120 22.22 1.15 0.12
C VAL A 120 23.28 0.69 -0.88
N GLY A 121 23.27 1.27 -2.06
CA GLY A 121 24.20 0.91 -3.11
C GLY A 121 24.10 -0.55 -3.55
N TYR A 122 25.12 -1.33 -3.29
CA TYR A 122 25.19 -2.75 -3.64
C TYR A 122 24.88 -3.69 -2.46
N GLY A 123 24.32 -3.17 -1.36
CA GLY A 123 24.01 -3.97 -0.17
C GLY A 123 22.74 -3.50 0.55
N THR A 124 22.34 -4.27 1.54
CA THR A 124 21.21 -3.96 2.40
C THR A 124 21.71 -3.60 3.80
N GLN A 125 21.24 -2.48 4.36
CA GLN A 125 21.53 -2.06 5.73
C GLN A 125 20.24 -1.77 6.49
N LYS A 126 20.27 -1.86 7.81
CA LYS A 126 19.13 -1.44 8.63
C LYS A 126 19.00 0.08 8.57
N LYS A 127 17.77 0.59 8.44
CA LYS A 127 17.50 2.04 8.42
C LYS A 127 18.09 2.76 9.64
N ALA A 128 18.11 2.10 10.79
CA ALA A 128 18.68 2.63 12.03
C ALA A 128 20.21 2.86 11.98
N ASP A 129 20.91 2.13 11.11
CA ASP A 129 22.36 2.21 10.95
C ASP A 129 22.81 3.26 9.93
N LEU A 130 21.82 3.88 9.22
CA LEU A 130 22.12 4.90 8.23
C LEU A 130 22.23 6.27 8.88
N THR A 131 23.37 6.92 8.70
CA THR A 131 23.60 8.30 9.15
C THR A 131 22.92 9.35 8.25
N GLY A 132 22.47 8.96 7.05
CA GLY A 132 21.83 9.83 6.07
C GLY A 132 20.30 9.83 6.16
N SER A 133 19.67 10.94 5.72
CA SER A 133 18.21 11.04 5.64
C SER A 133 17.66 10.21 4.48
N VAL A 134 17.05 9.08 4.79
CA VAL A 134 16.41 8.18 3.84
C VAL A 134 14.90 8.14 4.08
N SER A 135 14.12 8.35 3.05
CA SER A 135 12.67 8.14 3.08
C SER A 135 12.31 6.89 2.30
N ILE A 136 11.42 6.08 2.86
CA ILE A 136 10.95 4.84 2.24
C ILE A 136 9.45 4.97 2.01
N VAL A 137 9.01 4.62 0.80
CA VAL A 137 7.61 4.54 0.40
C VAL A 137 7.32 3.12 -0.07
N ASN A 138 6.33 2.49 0.51
CA ASN A 138 5.92 1.13 0.15
C ASN A 138 4.98 1.15 -1.06
N ALA A 139 4.99 0.07 -1.85
CA ALA A 139 4.14 -0.08 -3.02
C ALA A 139 2.64 0.08 -2.73
N GLU A 140 2.17 -0.30 -1.54
CA GLU A 140 0.77 -0.15 -1.15
C GLU A 140 0.33 1.31 -1.04
N GLU A 141 1.23 2.19 -0.60
CA GLU A 141 0.97 3.63 -0.56
C GLU A 141 0.95 4.26 -1.94
N LEU A 142 1.77 3.75 -2.87
CA LEU A 142 1.80 4.21 -4.25
C LEU A 142 0.52 3.85 -4.99
N LYS A 143 0.01 2.63 -4.82
CA LYS A 143 -1.19 2.14 -5.50
C LYS A 143 -2.48 2.87 -5.15
N LYS A 144 -2.49 3.68 -4.09
CA LYS A 144 -3.66 4.53 -3.75
C LYS A 144 -3.92 5.62 -4.80
N VAL A 145 -2.93 5.91 -5.64
CA VAL A 145 -3.05 6.89 -6.73
C VAL A 145 -3.01 6.15 -8.05
N SER A 146 -4.09 6.20 -8.81
CA SER A 146 -4.17 5.59 -10.15
C SER A 146 -3.45 6.48 -11.16
N ASN A 147 -2.15 6.34 -11.27
CA ASN A 147 -1.34 7.00 -12.28
C ASN A 147 -0.35 6.02 -12.91
N SER A 148 -0.03 6.20 -14.17
CA SER A 148 0.99 5.41 -14.87
C SER A 148 2.41 5.88 -14.59
N ASN A 149 2.60 7.11 -14.13
CA ASN A 149 3.90 7.69 -13.85
C ASN A 149 4.24 7.60 -12.36
N ILE A 150 5.34 6.89 -12.04
CA ILE A 150 5.81 6.67 -10.68
C ILE A 150 6.14 7.99 -9.97
N SER A 151 6.73 8.94 -10.70
CA SER A 151 7.09 10.22 -10.12
C SER A 151 5.85 10.97 -9.61
N THR A 152 4.76 10.99 -10.38
CA THR A 152 3.50 11.61 -9.95
C THR A 152 2.90 10.89 -8.73
N MET A 153 3.03 9.55 -8.64
CA MET A 153 2.54 8.79 -7.50
C MET A 153 3.27 9.10 -6.19
N LEU A 154 4.47 9.66 -6.25
CA LEU A 154 5.28 10.09 -5.10
C LEU A 154 4.92 11.50 -4.62
N GLU A 155 4.11 12.25 -5.38
CA GLU A 155 3.74 13.63 -5.05
C GLU A 155 3.04 13.70 -3.68
N GLY A 156 3.51 14.62 -2.82
CA GLY A 156 2.98 14.82 -1.47
C GLY A 156 3.28 13.71 -0.46
N LYS A 157 3.93 12.58 -0.87
CA LYS A 157 4.19 11.46 0.04
C LYS A 157 5.54 11.54 0.75
N VAL A 158 6.47 12.32 0.22
CA VAL A 158 7.83 12.37 0.72
C VAL A 158 8.23 13.80 1.04
N ALA A 159 8.54 14.09 2.29
CA ALA A 159 9.00 15.40 2.71
C ALA A 159 10.34 15.77 2.03
N GLY A 160 10.44 17.01 1.52
CA GLY A 160 11.63 17.50 0.82
C GLY A 160 11.79 17.00 -0.62
N VAL A 161 10.77 16.39 -1.19
CA VAL A 161 10.68 16.05 -2.63
C VAL A 161 9.58 16.90 -3.24
N GLN A 162 9.94 17.70 -4.21
CA GLN A 162 9.03 18.51 -5.01
C GLN A 162 8.83 17.85 -6.36
N ILE A 163 7.59 17.66 -6.75
CA ILE A 163 7.22 17.10 -8.05
C ILE A 163 6.31 18.12 -8.73
N THR A 164 6.65 18.47 -9.95
CA THR A 164 5.89 19.44 -10.75
C THR A 164 5.57 18.79 -12.09
N SER A 165 4.28 18.68 -12.38
CA SER A 165 3.78 18.21 -13.68
C SER A 165 3.32 19.42 -14.51
N ASP A 166 3.68 19.45 -15.77
CA ASP A 166 3.24 20.49 -16.70
C ASP A 166 1.80 20.28 -17.19
N GLY A 167 1.16 19.19 -16.77
CA GLY A 167 -0.20 18.84 -17.19
C GLY A 167 -0.32 18.33 -18.63
N GLN A 168 0.77 18.28 -19.38
CA GLN A 168 0.77 17.73 -20.73
C GLN A 168 0.63 16.20 -20.71
N PRO A 169 -0.26 15.61 -21.50
CA PRO A 169 -0.36 14.16 -21.60
C PRO A 169 0.96 13.53 -22.03
N GLY A 170 1.46 12.55 -21.24
CA GLY A 170 2.71 11.85 -21.53
C GLY A 170 3.99 12.62 -21.20
N ALA A 171 3.92 13.82 -20.64
CA ALA A 171 5.09 14.53 -20.14
C ALA A 171 5.60 13.90 -18.84
N ASP A 172 6.93 13.88 -18.67
CA ASP A 172 7.54 13.45 -17.41
C ASP A 172 7.49 14.58 -16.39
N PRO A 173 6.99 14.34 -15.18
CA PRO A 173 7.03 15.34 -14.14
C PRO A 173 8.48 15.64 -13.74
N SER A 174 8.75 16.90 -13.45
CA SER A 174 10.03 17.34 -12.90
C SER A 174 10.11 16.98 -11.44
N VAL A 175 11.09 16.16 -11.08
CA VAL A 175 11.34 15.73 -9.68
C VAL A 175 12.57 16.46 -9.17
N ARG A 176 12.45 17.10 -7.99
CA ARG A 176 13.54 17.80 -7.30
C ARG A 176 13.59 17.37 -5.85
N ILE A 177 14.78 17.05 -5.39
CA ILE A 177 15.04 16.68 -3.99
C ILE A 177 15.78 17.83 -3.31
N ARG A 178 15.16 18.42 -2.26
CA ARG A 178 15.68 19.56 -1.50
C ARG A 178 15.97 20.82 -2.35
N GLY A 179 15.24 20.98 -3.46
CA GLY A 179 15.31 22.17 -4.30
C GLY A 179 16.36 22.08 -5.40
N ILE A 180 16.86 23.23 -5.84
CA ILE A 180 17.80 23.38 -6.94
C ILE A 180 19.21 23.41 -6.37
N GLY A 181 19.98 22.34 -6.60
CA GLY A 181 21.37 22.21 -6.13
C GLY A 181 22.44 22.53 -7.16
N SER A 182 22.06 22.67 -8.45
CA SER A 182 23.01 22.93 -9.54
C SER A 182 22.40 23.79 -10.63
N PHE A 183 23.26 24.47 -11.42
CA PHE A 183 22.83 25.24 -12.60
C PHE A 183 22.52 24.36 -13.83
N GLY A 184 22.84 23.05 -13.75
CA GLY A 184 22.55 22.08 -14.79
C GLY A 184 21.28 21.31 -14.55
N SER A 185 21.31 20.00 -14.79
CA SER A 185 20.18 19.11 -14.47
C SER A 185 19.91 19.10 -12.96
N THR A 186 18.65 19.24 -12.57
CA THR A 186 18.18 19.16 -11.18
C THR A 186 17.50 17.83 -10.88
N ALA A 187 17.37 16.96 -11.89
CA ALA A 187 16.73 15.66 -11.75
C ALA A 187 17.59 14.70 -10.90
N PRO A 188 16.98 13.88 -10.04
CA PRO A 188 17.68 12.87 -9.26
C PRO A 188 18.15 11.72 -10.17
N LEU A 189 19.09 10.93 -9.65
CA LEU A 189 19.48 9.67 -10.26
C LEU A 189 18.49 8.58 -9.89
N TYR A 190 17.96 7.86 -10.88
CA TYR A 190 17.14 6.67 -10.65
C TYR A 190 18.00 5.40 -10.71
N VAL A 191 17.81 4.54 -9.72
CA VAL A 191 18.50 3.25 -9.62
C VAL A 191 17.43 2.17 -9.44
N ILE A 192 17.40 1.19 -10.33
CA ILE A 192 16.44 0.08 -10.28
C ILE A 192 17.23 -1.20 -10.00
N ASP A 193 16.90 -1.88 -8.92
CA ASP A 193 17.57 -3.12 -8.47
C ASP A 193 19.11 -3.03 -8.49
N GLY A 194 19.65 -1.88 -8.08
CA GLY A 194 21.08 -1.61 -8.05
C GLY A 194 21.67 -1.10 -9.38
N VAL A 195 20.90 -1.06 -10.46
CA VAL A 195 21.37 -0.57 -11.78
C VAL A 195 21.00 0.90 -11.96
N PRO A 196 21.97 1.82 -12.14
CA PRO A 196 21.69 3.22 -12.44
C PRO A 196 21.09 3.39 -13.83
N MET A 197 19.84 3.84 -13.93
CA MET A 197 19.11 4.02 -15.19
C MET A 197 19.23 5.43 -15.78
N GLY A 198 19.59 6.44 -14.99
CA GLY A 198 19.68 7.83 -15.43
C GLY A 198 18.72 8.74 -14.69
N THR A 199 18.19 9.77 -15.38
CA THR A 199 17.36 10.83 -14.77
C THR A 199 15.85 10.68 -15.05
N THR A 200 15.43 9.64 -15.79
CA THR A 200 14.03 9.37 -16.15
C THR A 200 13.68 7.90 -15.95
N ILE A 201 12.40 7.61 -15.62
CA ILE A 201 11.86 6.25 -15.43
C ILE A 201 10.51 6.06 -16.15
N ARG A 202 10.40 6.61 -17.34
CA ARG A 202 9.13 6.70 -18.08
C ARG A 202 8.44 5.34 -18.28
N ASP A 203 9.19 4.32 -18.65
CA ASP A 203 8.66 3.04 -19.15
C ASP A 203 8.59 1.96 -18.08
N PHE A 204 8.68 2.33 -16.80
CA PHE A 204 8.65 1.37 -15.70
C PHE A 204 7.27 1.27 -15.05
N SER A 205 6.73 0.04 -14.94
CA SER A 205 5.41 -0.19 -14.37
C SER A 205 5.40 -0.02 -12.84
N PRO A 206 4.52 0.84 -12.29
CA PRO A 206 4.35 0.95 -10.83
C PRO A 206 3.92 -0.36 -10.15
N ASN A 207 3.32 -1.28 -10.91
CA ASN A 207 2.85 -2.56 -10.37
C ASN A 207 4.00 -3.51 -10.00
N ASP A 208 5.18 -3.33 -10.59
CA ASP A 208 6.35 -4.19 -10.35
C ASP A 208 7.19 -3.71 -9.16
N ILE A 209 6.84 -2.57 -8.57
CA ILE A 209 7.57 -1.99 -7.45
C ILE A 209 7.20 -2.68 -6.14
N GLU A 210 8.19 -2.98 -5.32
CA GLU A 210 8.05 -3.39 -3.92
C GLU A 210 8.24 -2.19 -2.98
N THR A 211 9.35 -1.44 -3.14
CA THR A 211 9.65 -0.24 -2.35
C THR A 211 10.35 0.82 -3.18
N ILE A 212 10.14 2.09 -2.81
CA ILE A 212 10.92 3.22 -3.31
C ILE A 212 11.64 3.86 -2.13
N GLN A 213 12.94 4.06 -2.29
CA GLN A 213 13.77 4.70 -1.28
C GLN A 213 14.37 5.97 -1.89
N ILE A 214 14.34 7.06 -1.14
CA ILE A 214 14.86 8.34 -1.59
C ILE A 214 15.99 8.76 -0.69
N LEU A 215 17.21 8.76 -1.25
CA LEU A 215 18.41 9.25 -0.60
C LEU A 215 18.51 10.76 -0.83
N LYS A 216 18.32 11.53 0.22
CA LYS A 216 18.25 13.00 0.12
C LYS A 216 19.59 13.65 0.42
N ASP A 217 20.49 12.95 1.09
CA ASP A 217 21.78 13.46 1.51
C ASP A 217 22.93 12.94 0.66
N ALA A 218 23.94 13.78 0.46
CA ALA A 218 25.14 13.41 -0.28
C ALA A 218 25.89 12.23 0.36
N SER A 219 25.86 12.10 1.69
CA SER A 219 26.48 10.98 2.41
C SER A 219 25.85 9.64 2.03
N ALA A 220 24.52 9.58 1.98
CA ALA A 220 23.79 8.37 1.57
C ALA A 220 23.96 8.08 0.06
N GLY A 221 24.10 9.13 -0.76
CA GLY A 221 24.32 9.03 -2.21
C GLY A 221 25.75 8.83 -2.65
N ALA A 222 26.73 8.91 -1.75
CA ALA A 222 28.18 8.94 -2.07
C ALA A 222 28.64 7.75 -2.94
N ILE A 223 28.04 6.57 -2.76
CA ILE A 223 28.37 5.36 -3.51
C ILE A 223 28.08 5.50 -5.02
N TYR A 224 27.16 6.41 -5.41
CA TYR A 224 26.83 6.68 -6.81
C TYR A 224 27.63 7.82 -7.40
N GLY A 225 28.57 8.40 -6.62
CA GLY A 225 29.46 9.46 -7.04
C GLY A 225 28.77 10.78 -7.39
N SER A 226 29.35 11.55 -8.30
CA SER A 226 28.84 12.87 -8.69
C SER A 226 27.43 12.85 -9.30
N ARG A 227 26.99 11.74 -9.84
CA ARG A 227 25.63 11.55 -10.39
C ARG A 227 24.54 11.65 -9.33
N ALA A 228 24.90 11.44 -8.06
CA ALA A 228 23.99 11.53 -6.91
C ALA A 228 23.85 12.94 -6.33
N ALA A 229 24.47 13.95 -6.94
CA ALA A 229 24.48 15.32 -6.41
C ALA A 229 23.08 15.90 -6.15
N ASN A 230 22.09 15.52 -6.97
CA ASN A 230 20.71 15.95 -6.85
C ASN A 230 19.84 14.94 -6.07
N GLY A 231 20.45 13.97 -5.36
CA GLY A 231 19.76 12.88 -4.69
C GLY A 231 19.61 11.65 -5.57
N VAL A 232 19.19 10.54 -4.93
CA VAL A 232 19.01 9.25 -5.60
C VAL A 232 17.65 8.68 -5.25
N VAL A 233 16.94 8.17 -6.23
CA VAL A 233 15.69 7.41 -6.08
C VAL A 233 16.00 5.96 -6.39
N ILE A 234 15.97 5.11 -5.37
CA ILE A 234 16.20 3.67 -5.50
C ILE A 234 14.86 2.97 -5.55
N ILE A 235 14.65 2.19 -6.57
CA ILE A 235 13.45 1.39 -6.79
C ILE A 235 13.84 -0.08 -6.65
N THR A 236 13.16 -0.79 -5.76
CA THR A 236 13.30 -2.23 -5.60
C THR A 236 12.07 -2.89 -6.19
N THR A 237 12.29 -3.86 -7.08
CA THR A 237 11.21 -4.60 -7.72
C THR A 237 10.76 -5.78 -6.86
N LYS A 238 9.55 -6.25 -7.12
CA LYS A 238 9.00 -7.44 -6.49
C LYS A 238 9.74 -8.68 -6.94
N ASN A 239 10.23 -9.43 -5.98
CA ASN A 239 10.88 -10.71 -6.21
C ASN A 239 10.02 -11.86 -5.68
N GLY A 240 10.12 -13.02 -6.33
CA GLY A 240 9.56 -14.25 -5.80
C GLY A 240 10.22 -14.62 -4.47
N LYS A 241 9.45 -15.25 -3.57
CA LYS A 241 9.96 -15.74 -2.28
C LYS A 241 9.95 -17.27 -2.32
N LYS A 242 11.02 -17.89 -1.78
CA LYS A 242 11.10 -19.35 -1.64
C LYS A 242 10.01 -19.87 -0.71
N ASP A 243 9.62 -21.12 -0.90
CA ASP A 243 8.63 -21.84 -0.08
C ASP A 243 7.27 -21.11 0.05
N GLN A 244 6.83 -20.45 -1.01
CA GLN A 244 5.52 -19.82 -1.06
C GLN A 244 4.60 -20.48 -2.09
N PRO A 245 3.32 -20.70 -1.74
CA PRO A 245 2.34 -21.17 -2.69
C PRO A 245 2.15 -20.17 -3.84
N LEU A 246 1.75 -20.69 -4.99
CA LEU A 246 1.43 -19.86 -6.15
C LEU A 246 0.31 -18.87 -5.80
N LYS A 247 0.58 -17.60 -5.95
CA LYS A 247 -0.38 -16.49 -5.81
C LYS A 247 -0.60 -15.85 -7.16
N VAL A 248 -1.86 -15.65 -7.51
CA VAL A 248 -2.28 -14.91 -8.69
C VAL A 248 -2.85 -13.59 -8.21
N ASN A 249 -2.25 -12.49 -8.62
CA ASN A 249 -2.75 -11.15 -8.32
C ASN A 249 -3.22 -10.50 -9.63
N TYR A 250 -4.45 -10.04 -9.64
CA TYR A 250 -4.98 -9.21 -10.71
C TYR A 250 -5.24 -7.81 -10.16
N SER A 251 -4.77 -6.81 -10.87
CA SER A 251 -5.11 -5.41 -10.61
C SER A 251 -5.43 -4.70 -11.91
N GLY A 252 -6.46 -3.88 -11.88
CA GLY A 252 -6.85 -3.11 -13.04
C GLY A 252 -7.57 -1.84 -12.64
N TYR A 253 -7.49 -0.81 -13.49
CA TYR A 253 -8.28 0.39 -13.35
C TYR A 253 -8.79 0.86 -14.70
N PHE A 254 -9.91 1.54 -14.65
CA PHE A 254 -10.51 2.25 -15.77
C PHE A 254 -10.58 3.74 -15.40
N GLY A 255 -10.12 4.61 -16.27
CA GLY A 255 -10.10 6.05 -16.07
C GLY A 255 -10.68 6.77 -17.28
N VAL A 256 -11.35 7.88 -17.03
CA VAL A 256 -11.83 8.81 -18.05
C VAL A 256 -11.11 10.12 -17.82
N ASP A 257 -10.38 10.57 -18.84
CA ASP A 257 -9.64 11.81 -18.81
C ASP A 257 -10.45 12.87 -19.59
N GLN A 258 -10.87 13.90 -18.87
CA GLN A 258 -11.61 15.04 -19.44
C GLN A 258 -10.93 16.34 -19.05
N ILE A 259 -11.01 17.31 -19.94
CA ILE A 259 -10.64 18.68 -19.60
C ILE A 259 -11.77 19.26 -18.74
N PRO A 260 -11.44 19.99 -17.67
CA PRO A 260 -12.44 20.78 -16.94
C PRO A 260 -13.19 21.70 -17.90
N GLY A 261 -14.52 21.67 -17.86
CA GLY A 261 -15.39 22.35 -18.83
C GLY A 261 -15.27 23.88 -18.92
N ASP A 262 -14.62 24.52 -17.92
CA ASP A 262 -14.49 25.98 -17.84
C ASP A 262 -13.01 26.40 -17.97
N VAL A 263 -12.36 26.05 -19.10
CA VAL A 263 -10.95 26.41 -19.26
C VAL A 263 -10.78 27.89 -19.55
N TYR A 264 -11.33 28.38 -20.62
CA TYR A 264 -11.38 29.78 -21.02
C TYR A 264 -12.40 29.96 -22.16
N ASP A 265 -13.21 31.01 -22.10
CA ASP A 265 -14.00 31.44 -23.26
C ASP A 265 -13.08 32.09 -24.28
N VAL A 266 -12.87 31.41 -25.39
CA VAL A 266 -12.14 31.98 -26.53
C VAL A 266 -13.08 32.72 -27.47
N MET A 267 -12.57 33.74 -28.15
CA MET A 267 -13.33 34.45 -29.17
C MET A 267 -13.69 33.51 -30.31
N ASN A 268 -14.91 33.55 -30.79
CA ASN A 268 -15.29 32.94 -32.03
C ASN A 268 -14.70 33.70 -33.24
N ALA A 269 -14.80 33.16 -34.46
CA ALA A 269 -14.19 33.73 -35.62
C ALA A 269 -14.65 35.19 -35.92
N ASP A 270 -15.95 35.47 -35.70
CA ASP A 270 -16.50 36.84 -35.91
C ASP A 270 -16.01 37.84 -34.88
N GLN A 271 -16.00 37.42 -33.60
CA GLN A 271 -15.49 38.25 -32.51
C GLN A 271 -14.00 38.56 -32.69
N TYR A 272 -13.19 37.56 -33.07
CA TYR A 272 -11.78 37.72 -33.32
C TYR A 272 -11.52 38.60 -34.54
N SER A 273 -12.27 38.38 -35.64
CA SER A 273 -12.16 39.17 -36.87
C SER A 273 -12.46 40.67 -36.61
N ASN A 274 -13.52 40.92 -35.86
CA ASN A 274 -13.90 42.29 -35.50
C ASN A 274 -12.88 42.93 -34.55
N TYR A 275 -12.38 42.21 -33.57
CA TYR A 275 -11.31 42.68 -32.68
C TYR A 275 -10.06 43.03 -33.45
N LEU A 276 -9.58 42.13 -34.35
CA LEU A 276 -8.41 42.30 -35.17
C LEU A 276 -8.59 43.50 -36.13
N GLY A 277 -9.74 43.60 -36.78
CA GLY A 277 -10.03 44.70 -37.71
C GLY A 277 -10.03 46.06 -37.02
N GLN A 278 -10.62 46.16 -35.82
CA GLN A 278 -10.57 47.38 -35.02
C GLN A 278 -9.17 47.71 -34.53
N ALA A 279 -8.39 46.71 -34.14
CA ALA A 279 -6.99 46.89 -33.72
C ALA A 279 -6.14 47.41 -34.87
N CYS A 280 -6.28 46.86 -36.09
CA CYS A 280 -5.63 47.31 -37.29
C CYS A 280 -6.01 48.76 -37.64
N LYS A 281 -7.30 49.10 -37.56
CA LYS A 281 -7.81 50.46 -37.78
C LYS A 281 -7.19 51.45 -36.79
N ASN A 282 -7.15 51.10 -35.50
CA ASN A 282 -6.64 51.98 -34.45
C ASN A 282 -5.11 52.19 -34.55
N SER A 283 -4.38 51.15 -35.00
CA SER A 283 -2.92 51.19 -35.18
C SER A 283 -2.51 51.71 -36.56
N ASN A 284 -3.47 52.08 -37.42
CA ASN A 284 -3.25 52.47 -38.81
C ASN A 284 -2.42 51.42 -39.61
N THR A 285 -2.63 50.15 -39.30
CA THR A 285 -1.97 49.00 -39.94
C THR A 285 -2.93 48.38 -40.97
N PRO A 286 -2.42 47.94 -42.15
CA PRO A 286 -3.27 47.30 -43.13
C PRO A 286 -3.89 46.02 -42.57
N LEU A 287 -5.14 45.77 -42.90
CA LEU A 287 -5.86 44.54 -42.52
C LEU A 287 -5.17 43.32 -43.18
N PRO A 288 -4.90 42.24 -42.43
CA PRO A 288 -4.35 41.03 -43.01
C PRO A 288 -5.26 40.43 -44.09
N GLY A 289 -4.66 39.74 -45.07
CA GLY A 289 -5.43 39.08 -46.14
C GLY A 289 -6.43 38.05 -45.54
N GLY A 290 -7.60 37.92 -46.20
CA GLY A 290 -8.65 37.02 -45.74
C GLY A 290 -9.68 37.68 -44.84
N TYR A 291 -9.52 38.94 -44.43
CA TYR A 291 -10.49 39.68 -43.65
C TYR A 291 -11.13 40.79 -44.49
N LYS A 292 -12.43 41.01 -44.34
CA LYS A 292 -13.17 42.08 -45.02
C LYS A 292 -14.14 42.77 -44.05
N MET A 293 -14.50 44.01 -44.35
CA MET A 293 -15.59 44.69 -43.65
C MET A 293 -16.91 44.23 -44.26
N GLY A 294 -17.82 43.77 -43.41
CA GLY A 294 -19.19 43.42 -43.81
C GLY A 294 -20.09 44.64 -43.96
N GLU A 295 -21.29 44.43 -44.47
CA GLU A 295 -22.34 45.46 -44.62
C GLU A 295 -22.87 45.91 -43.24
N ASP A 296 -22.72 45.08 -42.22
CA ASP A 296 -23.03 45.36 -40.81
C ASP A 296 -22.02 46.29 -40.13
N GLY A 297 -20.94 46.64 -40.83
CA GLY A 297 -19.86 47.48 -40.31
C GLY A 297 -18.87 46.73 -39.38
N MET A 298 -18.96 45.40 -39.30
CA MET A 298 -18.04 44.54 -38.60
C MET A 298 -17.06 43.88 -39.54
N TYR A 299 -15.91 43.44 -39.00
CA TYR A 299 -14.93 42.69 -39.76
C TYR A 299 -15.20 41.20 -39.67
N HIS A 300 -15.20 40.50 -40.79
CA HIS A 300 -15.42 39.07 -40.92
C HIS A 300 -14.25 38.40 -41.64
N PHE A 301 -14.03 37.13 -41.33
CA PHE A 301 -13.13 36.28 -42.11
C PHE A 301 -13.87 35.80 -43.40
N GLN A 302 -13.21 35.82 -44.52
CA GLN A 302 -13.85 35.62 -45.83
C GLN A 302 -14.47 34.21 -46.00
N ASP A 303 -13.84 33.20 -45.35
CA ASP A 303 -14.24 31.81 -45.54
C ASP A 303 -15.38 31.36 -44.59
N GLU A 304 -15.89 32.28 -43.73
CA GLU A 304 -16.94 32.00 -42.74
C GLU A 304 -16.66 30.80 -41.85
N THR A 305 -15.41 30.36 -41.76
CA THR A 305 -14.98 29.22 -40.98
C THR A 305 -14.92 29.63 -39.49
N ASN A 306 -15.69 28.92 -38.68
CA ASN A 306 -15.67 29.09 -37.20
C ASN A 306 -15.41 27.74 -36.56
N THR A 307 -14.12 27.46 -36.32
CA THR A 307 -13.69 26.19 -35.72
C THR A 307 -13.47 26.39 -34.22
N ASP A 308 -14.17 25.64 -33.42
CA ASP A 308 -13.84 25.50 -32.00
C ASP A 308 -12.63 24.60 -31.84
N TRP A 309 -11.47 25.21 -31.66
CA TRP A 309 -10.20 24.47 -31.52
C TRP A 309 -10.12 23.66 -30.24
N PHE A 310 -10.85 24.05 -29.17
CA PHE A 310 -10.89 23.25 -27.95
C PHE A 310 -11.65 21.95 -28.18
N ASP A 311 -12.81 22.00 -28.81
CA ASP A 311 -13.60 20.82 -29.16
C ASP A 311 -12.87 19.91 -30.18
N GLU A 312 -12.10 20.49 -31.09
CA GLU A 312 -11.38 19.70 -32.10
C GLU A 312 -10.13 19.02 -31.55
N VAL A 313 -9.37 19.70 -30.68
CA VAL A 313 -8.10 19.21 -30.16
C VAL A 313 -8.31 18.33 -28.92
N PHE A 314 -9.26 18.70 -28.06
CA PHE A 314 -9.46 18.04 -26.80
C PHE A 314 -10.67 17.12 -26.85
N LYS A 315 -10.41 15.84 -26.73
CA LYS A 315 -11.46 14.80 -26.69
C LYS A 315 -11.37 14.02 -25.37
N THR A 316 -12.50 13.52 -24.91
CA THR A 316 -12.53 12.63 -23.76
C THR A 316 -11.68 11.40 -24.03
N GLY A 317 -10.64 11.21 -23.24
CA GLY A 317 -9.75 10.05 -23.29
C GLY A 317 -10.24 8.92 -22.39
N ILE A 318 -10.10 7.69 -22.85
CA ILE A 318 -10.34 6.50 -22.04
C ILE A 318 -8.99 5.84 -21.77
N ARG A 319 -8.71 5.60 -20.50
CA ARG A 319 -7.51 4.92 -20.05
C ARG A 319 -7.88 3.67 -19.29
N GLN A 320 -7.26 2.55 -19.61
CA GLN A 320 -7.43 1.30 -18.89
C GLN A 320 -6.09 0.61 -18.70
N ASN A 321 -5.93 -0.01 -17.55
CA ASN A 321 -4.75 -0.78 -17.21
C ASN A 321 -5.18 -2.12 -16.62
N HIS A 322 -4.57 -3.19 -17.08
CA HIS A 322 -4.79 -4.54 -16.59
C HIS A 322 -3.43 -5.16 -16.30
N ASN A 323 -3.20 -5.58 -15.06
CA ASN A 323 -1.98 -6.23 -14.64
C ASN A 323 -2.30 -7.58 -14.01
N VAL A 324 -1.61 -8.61 -14.46
CA VAL A 324 -1.68 -9.98 -13.91
C VAL A 324 -0.28 -10.35 -13.43
N ALA A 325 -0.14 -10.62 -12.16
CA ALA A 325 1.13 -11.04 -11.57
C ALA A 325 0.99 -12.43 -10.96
N LEU A 326 1.91 -13.31 -11.31
CA LEU A 326 2.04 -14.66 -10.76
C LEU A 326 3.29 -14.67 -9.89
N SER A 327 3.15 -15.07 -8.65
CA SER A 327 4.27 -15.21 -7.73
C SER A 327 4.17 -16.50 -6.92
N GLY A 328 5.29 -17.14 -6.69
CA GLY A 328 5.39 -18.37 -5.94
C GLY A 328 6.83 -18.86 -5.94
N GLY A 329 7.13 -19.88 -5.17
CA GLY A 329 8.46 -20.46 -5.15
C GLY A 329 8.50 -21.79 -4.43
N SER A 330 9.39 -22.68 -4.89
CA SER A 330 9.74 -23.90 -4.20
C SER A 330 10.99 -23.68 -3.32
N SER A 331 11.43 -24.69 -2.61
CA SER A 331 12.69 -24.65 -1.85
C SER A 331 13.93 -24.41 -2.73
N HIS A 332 13.84 -24.68 -4.03
CA HIS A 332 14.96 -24.62 -4.99
C HIS A 332 14.83 -23.50 -6.03
N SER A 333 13.63 -22.97 -6.26
CA SER A 333 13.37 -21.96 -7.30
C SER A 333 12.28 -20.96 -6.86
N THR A 334 12.39 -19.73 -7.35
CA THR A 334 11.37 -18.68 -7.21
C THR A 334 10.88 -18.22 -8.56
#